data_db66c7cf23090cd94d8e9ca24e6e49e6
#
_entry.id   db66c7cf23090cd94d8e9ca24e6e49e6
#
_cell.length_a   1.000
_cell.length_b   1.000
_cell.length_c   1.000
_cell.angle_alpha   90.00
_cell.angle_beta   90.00
_cell.angle_gamma   90.00
#
_symmetry.space_group_name_H-M   'P 1'
#
loop_
_entity.id
_entity.type
_entity.pdbx_description
1 polymer ?
#
loop_
_entity_poly.entity_id
_entity_poly.type
_entity_poly.pdbx_seq_one_letter_code
_entity_poly.pdbx_strand_id
1 'polypeptide(L)'
;MPAGRPALIALTALAPVSWGTTYAVTTEFLPPDRPLFTGLARALPAGLLLLALARVLPRGTWWWKAAVLGALNIGAFFPLLFLSAYRLPGGTAAAVGSVGPLFVVGLSALLLGQRPTVRSVLTGVVAATGVSLVVLEAAGALDALGVAAALASTASMSAGTVLTKRWGRPDGVGPLALTGWQLTAGGLLIAPLALLAEGAPPALDAPAVGGYLYLALANTALAYWLWFRGIGRLSATQVTFLGPLSPLTAAVVGRAALGETLTPVQLAGMALAFGATAAGQLVSRARTAEPSAPFSSPSRNGRKDSMDLTGPALRR
;
A
#
# COMPACT_ATOMS: atom_id res chain seq x y z
N MET A 1 -25.02 17.86 2.63
CA MET A 1 -24.00 18.92 2.49
C MET A 1 -22.67 18.26 2.17
N PRO A 2 -21.89 18.72 1.18
CA PRO A 2 -20.55 18.18 0.97
C PRO A 2 -19.73 18.48 2.21
N ALA A 3 -19.13 17.43 2.80
CA ALA A 3 -18.23 17.61 3.93
C ALA A 3 -17.13 18.61 3.56
N GLY A 4 -16.93 19.62 4.41
CA GLY A 4 -15.89 20.62 4.20
C GLY A 4 -14.51 19.93 4.05
N ARG A 5 -13.56 20.57 3.41
CA ARG A 5 -12.22 20.02 3.14
C ARG A 5 -11.54 19.43 4.40
N PRO A 6 -11.65 20.02 5.61
CA PRO A 6 -11.13 19.44 6.84
C PRO A 6 -11.78 18.11 7.22
N ALA A 7 -13.11 18.01 7.07
CA ALA A 7 -13.83 16.77 7.37
C ALA A 7 -13.44 15.63 6.41
N LEU A 8 -13.20 15.95 5.14
CA LEU A 8 -12.72 14.95 4.18
C LEU A 8 -11.31 14.43 4.54
N ILE A 9 -10.40 15.32 4.96
CA ILE A 9 -9.06 14.93 5.43
C ILE A 9 -9.17 14.02 6.66
N ALA A 10 -9.97 14.41 7.65
CA ALA A 10 -10.19 13.64 8.87
C ALA A 10 -10.77 12.25 8.58
N LEU A 11 -11.80 12.16 7.73
CA LEU A 11 -12.38 10.88 7.32
C LEU A 11 -11.37 9.99 6.58
N THR A 12 -10.52 10.59 5.72
CA THR A 12 -9.50 9.83 5.01
C THR A 12 -8.40 9.33 5.96
N ALA A 13 -8.05 10.14 6.97
CA ALA A 13 -7.07 9.79 8.00
C ALA A 13 -7.49 8.59 8.87
N LEU A 14 -8.80 8.35 9.02
CA LEU A 14 -9.30 7.18 9.76
C LEU A 14 -8.79 5.85 9.17
N ALA A 15 -8.54 5.77 7.86
CA ALA A 15 -8.03 4.57 7.24
C ALA A 15 -6.62 4.20 7.76
N PRO A 16 -5.57 5.02 7.59
CA PRO A 16 -4.26 4.69 8.12
C PRO A 16 -4.22 4.60 9.66
N VAL A 17 -5.03 5.38 10.38
CA VAL A 17 -5.18 5.22 11.84
C VAL A 17 -5.73 3.84 12.19
N SER A 18 -6.80 3.39 11.52
CA SER A 18 -7.32 2.05 11.77
C SER A 18 -6.32 0.96 11.41
N TRP A 19 -5.56 1.11 10.32
CA TRP A 19 -4.52 0.14 9.94
C TRP A 19 -3.43 0.00 11.01
N GLY A 20 -3.09 1.09 11.71
CA GLY A 20 -2.14 1.06 12.81
C GLY A 20 -2.60 0.23 14.01
N THR A 21 -3.91 0.07 14.22
CA THR A 21 -4.45 -0.77 15.32
C THR A 21 -4.39 -2.28 15.01
N THR A 22 -4.07 -2.68 13.77
CA THR A 22 -4.07 -4.09 13.36
C THR A 22 -3.25 -4.96 14.30
N TYR A 23 -2.05 -4.51 14.69
CA TYR A 23 -1.15 -5.28 15.55
C TYR A 23 -1.77 -5.54 16.92
N ALA A 24 -2.24 -4.50 17.60
CA ALA A 24 -2.86 -4.63 18.92
C ALA A 24 -4.12 -5.50 18.88
N VAL A 25 -4.99 -5.33 17.87
CA VAL A 25 -6.16 -6.19 17.73
C VAL A 25 -5.76 -7.64 17.52
N THR A 26 -4.70 -7.90 16.77
CA THR A 26 -4.21 -9.26 16.49
C THR A 26 -3.70 -9.93 17.78
N THR A 27 -2.91 -9.22 18.58
CA THR A 27 -2.29 -9.79 19.78
C THR A 27 -3.25 -9.94 20.95
N GLU A 28 -4.21 -9.00 21.11
CA GLU A 28 -5.08 -8.96 22.27
C GLU A 28 -6.39 -9.75 22.12
N PHE A 29 -6.93 -9.82 20.88
CA PHE A 29 -8.27 -10.35 20.69
C PHE A 29 -8.31 -11.61 19.84
N LEU A 30 -7.28 -11.93 19.06
CA LEU A 30 -7.36 -13.05 18.14
C LEU A 30 -6.63 -14.28 18.67
N PRO A 31 -7.08 -15.50 18.30
CA PRO A 31 -6.40 -16.72 18.66
C PRO A 31 -4.92 -16.67 18.20
N PRO A 32 -3.96 -17.03 19.07
CA PRO A 32 -2.54 -16.98 18.74
C PRO A 32 -2.17 -17.99 17.64
N ASP A 33 -1.07 -17.73 16.95
CA ASP A 33 -0.45 -18.64 15.98
C ASP A 33 -1.36 -19.11 14.82
N ARG A 34 -2.27 -18.24 14.38
CA ARG A 34 -3.20 -18.47 13.28
C ARG A 34 -3.11 -17.38 12.20
N PRO A 35 -1.90 -17.09 11.66
CA PRO A 35 -1.73 -15.99 10.70
C PRO A 35 -2.48 -16.18 9.38
N LEU A 36 -2.61 -17.43 8.88
CA LEU A 36 -3.37 -17.72 7.67
C LEU A 36 -4.87 -17.56 7.90
N PHE A 37 -5.39 -18.12 8.98
CA PHE A 37 -6.81 -17.96 9.33
C PHE A 37 -7.16 -16.48 9.56
N THR A 38 -6.32 -15.74 10.25
CA THR A 38 -6.51 -14.30 10.46
C THR A 38 -6.49 -13.53 9.14
N GLY A 39 -5.55 -13.85 8.24
CA GLY A 39 -5.50 -13.29 6.90
C GLY A 39 -6.77 -13.60 6.09
N LEU A 40 -7.26 -14.84 6.14
CA LEU A 40 -8.49 -15.28 5.50
C LEU A 40 -9.72 -14.54 6.03
N ALA A 41 -9.90 -14.54 7.36
CA ALA A 41 -11.04 -13.94 8.04
C ALA A 41 -11.11 -12.41 7.85
N ARG A 42 -9.96 -11.76 7.65
CA ARG A 42 -9.89 -10.34 7.29
C ARG A 42 -10.19 -10.10 5.82
N ALA A 43 -9.59 -10.90 4.90
CA ALA A 43 -9.60 -10.62 3.47
C ALA A 43 -10.92 -11.02 2.80
N LEU A 44 -11.37 -12.25 3.02
CA LEU A 44 -12.47 -12.82 2.23
C LEU A 44 -13.82 -12.14 2.49
N PRO A 45 -14.25 -11.91 3.74
CA PRO A 45 -15.51 -11.21 4.00
C PRO A 45 -15.48 -9.76 3.48
N ALA A 46 -14.37 -9.04 3.67
CA ALA A 46 -14.21 -7.69 3.16
C ALA A 46 -14.23 -7.65 1.62
N GLY A 47 -13.55 -8.60 0.98
CA GLY A 47 -13.53 -8.72 -0.49
C GLY A 47 -14.91 -8.98 -1.07
N LEU A 48 -15.64 -9.94 -0.52
CA LEU A 48 -17.01 -10.25 -0.93
C LEU A 48 -17.96 -9.06 -0.73
N LEU A 49 -17.84 -8.35 0.40
CA LEU A 49 -18.61 -7.13 0.65
C LEU A 49 -18.33 -6.06 -0.39
N LEU A 50 -17.05 -5.79 -0.68
CA LEU A 50 -16.66 -4.78 -1.68
C LEU A 50 -17.10 -5.20 -3.10
N LEU A 51 -17.07 -6.48 -3.43
CA LEU A 51 -17.61 -6.99 -4.71
C LEU A 51 -19.12 -6.77 -4.79
N ALA A 52 -19.85 -7.10 -3.73
CA ALA A 52 -21.31 -6.91 -3.67
C ALA A 52 -21.68 -5.42 -3.81
N LEU A 53 -20.90 -4.51 -3.23
CA LEU A 53 -21.12 -3.07 -3.34
C LEU A 53 -20.73 -2.53 -4.73
N ALA A 54 -19.59 -2.98 -5.27
CA ALA A 54 -19.11 -2.53 -6.57
C ALA A 54 -19.90 -3.09 -7.74
N ARG A 55 -20.43 -4.32 -7.61
CA ARG A 55 -21.18 -5.07 -8.62
C ARG A 55 -20.47 -5.18 -9.97
N VAL A 56 -19.14 -5.21 -9.95
CA VAL A 56 -18.30 -5.33 -11.15
C VAL A 56 -17.33 -6.48 -10.97
N LEU A 57 -17.38 -7.47 -11.87
CA LEU A 57 -16.47 -8.61 -11.91
C LEU A 57 -15.34 -8.41 -12.90
N PRO A 58 -14.19 -9.10 -12.73
CA PRO A 58 -13.12 -9.09 -13.70
C PRO A 58 -13.61 -9.58 -15.08
N ARG A 59 -13.01 -9.09 -16.16
CA ARG A 59 -13.30 -9.51 -17.53
C ARG A 59 -11.99 -9.80 -18.29
N GLY A 60 -12.03 -10.77 -19.19
CA GLY A 60 -10.89 -11.12 -20.02
C GLY A 60 -9.62 -11.41 -19.22
N THR A 61 -8.52 -10.75 -19.55
CA THR A 61 -7.22 -10.92 -18.89
C THR A 61 -7.19 -10.46 -17.43
N TRP A 62 -8.21 -9.74 -16.95
CA TRP A 62 -8.23 -9.26 -15.57
C TRP A 62 -8.52 -10.34 -14.54
N TRP A 63 -9.01 -11.51 -14.94
CA TRP A 63 -9.15 -12.65 -14.03
C TRP A 63 -7.79 -13.09 -13.47
N TRP A 64 -6.82 -13.36 -14.34
CA TRP A 64 -5.48 -13.76 -13.87
C TRP A 64 -4.70 -12.62 -13.24
N LYS A 65 -4.85 -11.36 -13.76
CA LYS A 65 -4.23 -10.18 -13.17
C LYS A 65 -4.73 -9.94 -11.74
N ALA A 66 -6.04 -10.03 -11.52
CA ALA A 66 -6.64 -9.92 -10.19
C ALA A 66 -6.16 -11.04 -9.25
N ALA A 67 -6.00 -12.27 -9.77
CA ALA A 67 -5.44 -13.39 -9.00
C ALA A 67 -3.99 -13.12 -8.59
N VAL A 68 -3.12 -12.69 -9.51
CA VAL A 68 -1.72 -12.36 -9.19
C VAL A 68 -1.62 -11.17 -8.22
N LEU A 69 -2.37 -10.11 -8.46
CA LEU A 69 -2.40 -8.95 -7.55
C LEU A 69 -2.98 -9.35 -6.19
N GLY A 70 -4.02 -10.19 -6.17
CA GLY A 70 -4.58 -10.75 -4.94
C GLY A 70 -3.59 -11.64 -4.20
N ALA A 71 -2.83 -12.48 -4.91
CA ALA A 71 -1.78 -13.31 -4.32
C ALA A 71 -0.69 -12.46 -3.65
N LEU A 72 -0.23 -11.40 -4.30
CA LEU A 72 0.86 -10.56 -3.78
C LEU A 72 0.39 -9.58 -2.71
N ASN A 73 -0.67 -8.81 -2.97
CA ASN A 73 -1.12 -7.73 -2.08
C ASN A 73 -1.92 -8.25 -0.87
N ILE A 74 -2.45 -9.47 -0.94
CA ILE A 74 -3.32 -10.04 0.09
C ILE A 74 -2.85 -11.44 0.48
N GLY A 75 -2.77 -12.37 -0.48
CA GLY A 75 -2.53 -13.79 -0.26
C GLY A 75 -1.21 -14.11 0.46
N ALA A 76 -0.13 -13.41 0.10
CA ALA A 76 1.16 -13.50 0.78
C ALA A 76 1.31 -12.39 1.85
N PHE A 77 0.86 -11.17 1.52
CA PHE A 77 1.01 -10.03 2.42
C PHE A 77 0.35 -10.24 3.78
N PHE A 78 -0.93 -10.62 3.84
CA PHE A 78 -1.65 -10.72 5.11
C PHE A 78 -1.12 -11.82 6.02
N PRO A 79 -0.92 -13.07 5.56
CA PRO A 79 -0.34 -14.10 6.43
C PRO A 79 1.02 -13.73 7.01
N LEU A 80 1.89 -13.14 6.18
CA LEU A 80 3.21 -12.67 6.63
C LEU A 80 3.11 -11.48 7.59
N LEU A 81 2.18 -10.55 7.35
CA LEU A 81 1.89 -9.44 8.27
C LEU A 81 1.43 -9.97 9.64
N PHE A 82 0.48 -10.92 9.66
CA PHE A 82 -0.03 -11.48 10.90
C PHE A 82 1.01 -12.36 11.61
N LEU A 83 1.81 -13.11 10.86
CA LEU A 83 2.95 -13.83 11.43
C LEU A 83 3.93 -12.88 12.11
N SER A 84 4.21 -11.75 11.50
CA SER A 84 5.01 -10.68 12.11
C SER A 84 4.33 -10.09 13.34
N ALA A 85 3.01 -9.83 13.29
CA ALA A 85 2.25 -9.25 14.39
C ALA A 85 2.20 -10.13 15.63
N TYR A 86 2.17 -11.46 15.47
CA TYR A 86 2.25 -12.40 16.61
C TYR A 86 3.65 -12.51 17.23
N ARG A 87 4.70 -12.04 16.53
CA ARG A 87 6.09 -12.27 16.93
C ARG A 87 6.86 -11.00 17.28
N LEU A 88 6.34 -9.83 16.91
CA LEU A 88 7.02 -8.56 17.12
C LEU A 88 6.09 -7.55 17.80
N PRO A 89 6.62 -6.66 18.64
CA PRO A 89 5.92 -5.47 19.07
C PRO A 89 5.39 -4.69 17.86
N GLY A 90 4.17 -4.17 17.95
CA GLY A 90 3.47 -3.54 16.83
C GLY A 90 4.24 -2.36 16.24
N GLY A 91 4.86 -1.53 17.08
CA GLY A 91 5.73 -0.44 16.65
C GLY A 91 6.94 -0.91 15.84
N THR A 92 7.58 -2.01 16.29
CA THR A 92 8.74 -2.62 15.61
C THR A 92 8.34 -3.20 14.26
N ALA A 93 7.24 -3.97 14.21
CA ALA A 93 6.75 -4.55 12.95
C ALA A 93 6.40 -3.45 11.93
N ALA A 94 5.75 -2.37 12.36
CA ALA A 94 5.45 -1.21 11.52
C ALA A 94 6.72 -0.47 11.04
N ALA A 95 7.74 -0.35 11.90
CA ALA A 95 9.02 0.24 11.54
C ALA A 95 9.74 -0.58 10.47
N VAL A 96 9.80 -1.91 10.61
CA VAL A 96 10.38 -2.81 9.60
C VAL A 96 9.67 -2.63 8.25
N GLY A 97 8.35 -2.47 8.24
CA GLY A 97 7.57 -2.18 7.03
C GLY A 97 7.97 -0.88 6.31
N SER A 98 8.63 0.05 6.99
CA SER A 98 9.06 1.34 6.40
C SER A 98 10.14 1.21 5.33
N VAL A 99 10.77 0.06 5.13
CA VAL A 99 11.68 -0.20 4.00
C VAL A 99 10.94 -0.38 2.66
N GLY A 100 9.61 -0.41 2.66
CA GLY A 100 8.79 -0.56 1.45
C GLY A 100 9.21 0.30 0.26
N PRO A 101 9.51 1.60 0.42
CA PRO A 101 10.02 2.44 -0.66
C PRO A 101 11.27 1.89 -1.37
N LEU A 102 12.19 1.23 -0.66
CA LEU A 102 13.35 0.57 -1.28
C LEU A 102 12.94 -0.55 -2.21
N PHE A 103 12.05 -1.44 -1.74
CA PHE A 103 11.52 -2.51 -2.58
C PHE A 103 10.79 -1.94 -3.80
N VAL A 104 9.97 -0.89 -3.63
CA VAL A 104 9.27 -0.25 -4.75
C VAL A 104 10.25 0.36 -5.75
N VAL A 105 11.31 1.02 -5.30
CA VAL A 105 12.35 1.60 -6.18
C VAL A 105 13.07 0.49 -6.95
N GLY A 106 13.55 -0.54 -6.29
CA GLY A 106 14.23 -1.67 -6.92
C GLY A 106 13.34 -2.41 -7.93
N LEU A 107 12.11 -2.75 -7.53
CA LEU A 107 11.15 -3.43 -8.38
C LEU A 107 10.67 -2.56 -9.54
N SER A 108 10.53 -1.24 -9.35
CA SER A 108 10.20 -0.32 -10.44
C SER A 108 11.34 -0.21 -11.46
N ALA A 109 12.59 -0.26 -11.02
CA ALA A 109 13.73 -0.32 -11.92
C ALA A 109 13.71 -1.61 -12.75
N LEU A 110 13.48 -2.74 -12.08
CA LEU A 110 13.50 -4.06 -12.71
C LEU A 110 12.30 -4.31 -13.62
N LEU A 111 11.08 -4.01 -13.16
CA LEU A 111 9.84 -4.38 -13.84
C LEU A 111 9.30 -3.30 -14.78
N LEU A 112 9.62 -2.02 -14.53
CA LEU A 112 9.14 -0.87 -15.29
C LEU A 112 10.26 -0.19 -16.08
N GLY A 113 11.52 -0.61 -15.95
CA GLY A 113 12.67 0.04 -16.57
C GLY A 113 12.92 1.47 -16.07
N GLN A 114 12.34 1.86 -14.93
CA GLN A 114 12.48 3.20 -14.37
C GLN A 114 13.85 3.35 -13.72
N ARG A 115 14.63 4.34 -14.14
CA ARG A 115 15.93 4.61 -13.50
C ARG A 115 15.71 5.17 -12.09
N PRO A 116 16.32 4.54 -11.05
CA PRO A 116 16.26 5.08 -9.70
C PRO A 116 16.83 6.49 -9.65
N THR A 117 16.16 7.39 -8.96
CA THR A 117 16.74 8.72 -8.71
C THR A 117 17.61 8.67 -7.46
N VAL A 118 18.68 9.48 -7.41
CA VAL A 118 19.54 9.57 -6.23
C VAL A 118 18.72 9.84 -4.97
N ARG A 119 17.71 10.70 -5.07
CA ARG A 119 16.82 11.02 -3.94
C ARG A 119 16.00 9.81 -3.48
N SER A 120 15.44 9.02 -4.40
CA SER A 120 14.66 7.82 -4.00
C SER A 120 15.55 6.76 -3.37
N VAL A 121 16.78 6.62 -3.84
CA VAL A 121 17.78 5.73 -3.23
C VAL A 121 18.16 6.24 -1.84
N LEU A 122 18.51 7.53 -1.70
CA LEU A 122 18.85 8.12 -0.40
C LEU A 122 17.71 7.98 0.61
N THR A 123 16.46 8.27 0.20
CA THR A 123 15.28 8.09 1.05
C THR A 123 15.15 6.64 1.52
N GLY A 124 15.35 5.69 0.62
CA GLY A 124 15.30 4.27 0.96
C GLY A 124 16.43 3.85 1.89
N VAL A 125 17.65 4.35 1.68
CA VAL A 125 18.80 4.08 2.56
C VAL A 125 18.55 4.65 3.96
N VAL A 126 18.08 5.89 4.05
CA VAL A 126 17.75 6.52 5.35
C VAL A 126 16.63 5.74 6.07
N ALA A 127 15.59 5.30 5.35
CA ALA A 127 14.55 4.45 5.93
C ALA A 127 15.13 3.13 6.43
N ALA A 128 15.98 2.46 5.65
CA ALA A 128 16.64 1.22 6.03
C ALA A 128 17.56 1.39 7.25
N THR A 129 18.30 2.50 7.34
CA THR A 129 19.12 2.83 8.51
C THR A 129 18.23 2.99 9.76
N GLY A 130 17.11 3.71 9.64
CA GLY A 130 16.15 3.83 10.75
C GLY A 130 15.61 2.48 11.22
N VAL A 131 15.25 1.61 10.28
CA VAL A 131 14.82 0.23 10.59
C VAL A 131 15.94 -0.56 11.25
N SER A 132 17.17 -0.45 10.76
CA SER A 132 18.31 -1.15 11.34
C SER A 132 18.54 -0.75 12.80
N LEU A 133 18.42 0.54 13.13
CA LEU A 133 18.50 1.00 14.52
C LEU A 133 17.44 0.35 15.41
N VAL A 134 16.19 0.26 14.94
CA VAL A 134 15.10 -0.39 15.68
C VAL A 134 15.37 -1.87 15.90
N VAL A 135 15.83 -2.57 14.87
CA VAL A 135 16.09 -4.02 14.90
C VAL A 135 17.33 -4.35 15.71
N LEU A 136 18.44 -3.62 15.53
CA LEU A 136 19.70 -3.88 16.24
C LEU A 136 19.62 -3.59 17.74
N GLU A 137 18.93 -2.52 18.12
CA GLU A 137 18.73 -2.20 19.55
C GLU A 137 17.93 -3.30 20.27
N ALA A 138 17.05 -3.96 19.54
CA ALA A 138 16.26 -5.06 20.07
C ALA A 138 16.89 -6.44 19.81
N ALA A 139 18.11 -6.52 19.29
CA ALA A 139 18.75 -7.73 18.74
C ALA A 139 18.87 -8.93 19.69
N GLY A 140 18.69 -8.74 21.01
CA GLY A 140 18.62 -9.84 21.98
C GLY A 140 17.20 -10.33 22.27
N ALA A 141 16.17 -9.62 21.81
CA ALA A 141 14.75 -9.85 22.16
C ALA A 141 13.84 -10.04 20.94
N LEU A 142 14.30 -9.78 19.70
CA LEU A 142 13.46 -9.89 18.51
C LEU A 142 13.51 -11.29 17.91
N ASP A 143 12.31 -11.78 17.58
CA ASP A 143 12.13 -12.99 16.80
C ASP A 143 12.56 -12.76 15.32
N ALA A 144 13.61 -13.45 14.89
CA ALA A 144 14.16 -13.35 13.55
C ALA A 144 13.11 -13.72 12.47
N LEU A 145 12.23 -14.69 12.76
CA LEU A 145 11.16 -15.11 11.86
C LEU A 145 10.12 -13.98 11.73
N GLY A 146 9.82 -13.27 12.84
CA GLY A 146 8.94 -12.10 12.82
C GLY A 146 9.49 -10.98 11.93
N VAL A 147 10.78 -10.67 12.04
CA VAL A 147 11.45 -9.67 11.17
C VAL A 147 11.45 -10.12 9.71
N ALA A 148 11.80 -11.38 9.44
CA ALA A 148 11.79 -11.93 8.08
C ALA A 148 10.37 -11.87 7.47
N ALA A 149 9.34 -12.21 8.25
CA ALA A 149 7.94 -12.12 7.83
C ALA A 149 7.53 -10.68 7.52
N ALA A 150 7.92 -9.70 8.34
CA ALA A 150 7.66 -8.28 8.10
C ALA A 150 8.31 -7.78 6.80
N LEU A 151 9.57 -8.15 6.55
CA LEU A 151 10.28 -7.81 5.32
C LEU A 151 9.65 -8.48 4.09
N ALA A 152 9.33 -9.77 4.20
CA ALA A 152 8.71 -10.53 3.11
C ALA A 152 7.29 -10.01 2.78
N SER A 153 6.48 -9.66 3.78
CA SER A 153 5.18 -9.03 3.59
C SER A 153 5.31 -7.71 2.84
N THR A 154 6.26 -6.87 3.27
CA THR A 154 6.54 -5.57 2.64
C THR A 154 7.03 -5.73 1.20
N ALA A 155 7.91 -6.69 0.93
CA ALA A 155 8.37 -7.00 -0.42
C ALA A 155 7.23 -7.48 -1.33
N SER A 156 6.36 -8.37 -0.82
CA SER A 156 5.19 -8.88 -1.55
C SER A 156 4.23 -7.76 -1.93
N MET A 157 3.86 -6.92 -0.97
CA MET A 157 2.98 -5.78 -1.21
C MET A 157 3.61 -4.76 -2.17
N SER A 158 4.92 -4.53 -2.07
CA SER A 158 5.66 -3.66 -2.99
C SER A 158 5.62 -4.19 -4.42
N ALA A 159 5.80 -5.51 -4.61
CA ALA A 159 5.70 -6.15 -5.91
C ALA A 159 4.29 -6.02 -6.50
N GLY A 160 3.26 -6.30 -5.71
CA GLY A 160 1.87 -6.11 -6.11
C GLY A 160 1.53 -4.67 -6.47
N THR A 161 2.08 -3.69 -5.71
CA THR A 161 1.92 -2.26 -6.00
C THR A 161 2.54 -1.87 -7.34
N VAL A 162 3.78 -2.33 -7.61
CA VAL A 162 4.47 -2.06 -8.89
C VAL A 162 3.76 -2.71 -10.06
N LEU A 163 3.27 -3.95 -9.91
CA LEU A 163 2.48 -4.62 -10.94
C LEU A 163 1.12 -3.94 -11.15
N THR A 164 0.47 -3.47 -10.10
CA THR A 164 -0.77 -2.67 -10.22
C THR A 164 -0.51 -1.41 -11.05
N LYS A 165 0.62 -0.75 -10.85
CA LYS A 165 1.02 0.41 -11.66
C LYS A 165 1.32 0.01 -13.11
N ARG A 166 1.99 -1.12 -13.33
CA ARG A 166 2.32 -1.63 -14.67
C ARG A 166 1.08 -1.97 -15.50
N TRP A 167 0.09 -2.61 -14.88
CA TRP A 167 -1.11 -3.08 -15.59
C TRP A 167 -2.23 -2.04 -15.64
N GLY A 168 -2.17 -1.00 -14.79
CA GLY A 168 -3.20 0.02 -14.69
C GLY A 168 -4.51 -0.52 -14.12
N ARG A 169 -5.62 0.04 -14.58
CA ARG A 169 -6.99 -0.38 -14.27
C ARG A 169 -7.77 -0.50 -15.58
N PRO A 170 -8.72 -1.44 -15.70
CA PRO A 170 -9.61 -1.47 -16.86
C PRO A 170 -10.54 -0.26 -16.87
N ASP A 171 -10.95 0.15 -18.05
CA ASP A 171 -11.89 1.25 -18.23
C ASP A 171 -13.22 0.98 -17.51
N GLY A 172 -13.75 2.00 -16.87
CA GLY A 172 -14.99 1.92 -16.09
C GLY A 172 -14.88 1.19 -14.75
N VAL A 173 -13.71 0.65 -14.38
CA VAL A 173 -13.51 -0.05 -13.10
C VAL A 173 -12.97 0.91 -12.05
N GLY A 174 -13.78 1.12 -10.99
CA GLY A 174 -13.37 1.92 -9.84
C GLY A 174 -12.35 1.24 -8.93
N PRO A 175 -11.65 1.99 -8.06
CA PRO A 175 -10.69 1.42 -7.10
C PRO A 175 -11.30 0.37 -6.19
N LEU A 176 -12.56 0.55 -5.75
CA LEU A 176 -13.25 -0.41 -4.87
C LEU A 176 -13.44 -1.77 -5.53
N ALA A 177 -13.82 -1.81 -6.81
CA ALA A 177 -13.96 -3.06 -7.55
C ALA A 177 -12.61 -3.79 -7.64
N LEU A 178 -11.54 -3.07 -8.01
CA LEU A 178 -10.20 -3.66 -8.09
C LEU A 178 -9.72 -4.18 -6.73
N THR A 179 -10.00 -3.45 -5.65
CA THR A 179 -9.67 -3.90 -4.29
C THR A 179 -10.50 -5.13 -3.89
N GLY A 180 -11.80 -5.14 -4.19
CA GLY A 180 -12.67 -6.29 -3.95
C GLY A 180 -12.18 -7.54 -4.68
N TRP A 181 -11.72 -7.40 -5.93
CA TRP A 181 -11.14 -8.52 -6.71
C TRP A 181 -9.88 -9.08 -6.03
N GLN A 182 -8.97 -8.21 -5.60
CA GLN A 182 -7.72 -8.61 -4.95
C GLN A 182 -7.96 -9.26 -3.59
N LEU A 183 -8.82 -8.68 -2.76
CA LEU A 183 -9.17 -9.23 -1.45
C LEU A 183 -9.85 -10.60 -1.57
N THR A 184 -10.78 -10.73 -2.50
CA THR A 184 -11.48 -12.02 -2.73
C THR A 184 -10.51 -13.06 -3.29
N ALA A 185 -9.73 -12.73 -4.32
CA ALA A 185 -8.77 -13.65 -4.91
C ALA A 185 -7.70 -14.08 -3.88
N GLY A 186 -7.13 -13.13 -3.13
CA GLY A 186 -6.16 -13.41 -2.07
C GLY A 186 -6.76 -14.25 -0.95
N GLY A 187 -7.98 -13.93 -0.50
CA GLY A 187 -8.70 -14.72 0.50
C GLY A 187 -8.96 -16.14 0.06
N LEU A 188 -9.38 -16.34 -1.18
CA LEU A 188 -9.58 -17.67 -1.77
C LEU A 188 -8.28 -18.47 -1.89
N LEU A 189 -7.16 -17.82 -2.15
CA LEU A 189 -5.84 -18.46 -2.15
C LEU A 189 -5.36 -18.82 -0.74
N ILE A 190 -5.66 -18.00 0.26
CA ILE A 190 -5.31 -18.29 1.66
C ILE A 190 -6.16 -19.45 2.20
N ALA A 191 -7.43 -19.57 1.81
CA ALA A 191 -8.37 -20.54 2.40
C ALA A 191 -7.86 -21.99 2.40
N PRO A 192 -7.41 -22.58 1.28
CA PRO A 192 -6.88 -23.94 1.30
C PRO A 192 -5.58 -24.04 2.11
N LEU A 193 -4.73 -23.02 2.09
CA LEU A 193 -3.49 -23.00 2.86
C LEU A 193 -3.76 -22.96 4.37
N ALA A 194 -4.76 -22.18 4.80
CA ALA A 194 -5.16 -22.11 6.20
C ALA A 194 -5.69 -23.48 6.67
N LEU A 195 -6.54 -24.11 5.88
CA LEU A 195 -7.08 -25.44 6.23
C LEU A 195 -6.00 -26.54 6.27
N LEU A 196 -5.03 -26.49 5.35
CA LEU A 196 -3.97 -27.50 5.29
C LEU A 196 -2.88 -27.30 6.35
N ALA A 197 -2.49 -26.05 6.62
CA ALA A 197 -1.38 -25.74 7.52
C ALA A 197 -1.83 -25.49 8.96
N GLU A 198 -2.97 -24.86 9.19
CA GLU A 198 -3.48 -24.50 10.51
C GLU A 198 -4.65 -25.38 10.95
N GLY A 199 -5.21 -26.19 10.04
CA GLY A 199 -6.34 -27.10 10.31
C GLY A 199 -7.69 -26.39 10.37
N ALA A 200 -8.63 -26.96 11.12
CA ALA A 200 -9.97 -26.41 11.28
C ALA A 200 -9.95 -24.99 11.91
N PRO A 201 -10.92 -24.13 11.56
CA PRO A 201 -11.08 -22.84 12.21
C PRO A 201 -11.07 -22.99 13.75
N PRO A 202 -10.38 -22.10 14.47
CA PRO A 202 -10.35 -22.17 15.92
C PRO A 202 -11.74 -21.89 16.51
N ALA A 203 -11.99 -22.40 17.71
CA ALA A 203 -13.14 -21.96 18.47
C ALA A 203 -12.99 -20.47 18.79
N LEU A 204 -14.00 -19.68 18.45
CA LEU A 204 -13.99 -18.23 18.62
C LEU A 204 -14.87 -17.85 19.79
N ASP A 205 -14.30 -17.12 20.74
CA ASP A 205 -15.05 -16.41 21.77
C ASP A 205 -15.58 -15.06 21.24
N ALA A 206 -16.38 -14.37 22.04
CA ALA A 206 -16.94 -13.08 21.64
C ALA A 206 -15.89 -12.00 21.35
N PRO A 207 -14.81 -11.84 22.12
CA PRO A 207 -13.70 -10.95 21.79
C PRO A 207 -13.06 -11.25 20.44
N ALA A 208 -12.75 -12.51 20.13
CA ALA A 208 -12.16 -12.91 18.86
C ALA A 208 -13.08 -12.62 17.66
N VAL A 209 -14.38 -12.92 17.79
CA VAL A 209 -15.38 -12.57 16.77
C VAL A 209 -15.40 -11.06 16.56
N GLY A 210 -15.42 -10.26 17.63
CA GLY A 210 -15.34 -8.80 17.57
C GLY A 210 -14.09 -8.32 16.86
N GLY A 211 -12.93 -8.89 17.17
CA GLY A 211 -11.65 -8.60 16.54
C GLY A 211 -11.66 -8.88 15.04
N TYR A 212 -12.13 -10.05 14.61
CA TYR A 212 -12.25 -10.39 13.19
C TYR A 212 -13.24 -9.51 12.44
N LEU A 213 -14.41 -9.22 13.03
CA LEU A 213 -15.37 -8.29 12.44
C LEU A 213 -14.79 -6.89 12.29
N TYR A 214 -14.06 -6.41 13.30
CA TYR A 214 -13.36 -5.14 13.22
C TYR A 214 -12.33 -5.14 12.09
N LEU A 215 -11.48 -6.16 12.00
CA LEU A 215 -10.45 -6.25 10.95
C LEU A 215 -11.07 -6.33 9.55
N ALA A 216 -12.13 -7.10 9.37
CA ALA A 216 -12.77 -7.26 8.05
C ALA A 216 -13.57 -6.01 7.65
N LEU A 217 -14.44 -5.52 8.52
CA LEU A 217 -15.42 -4.48 8.17
C LEU A 217 -14.85 -3.07 8.34
N ALA A 218 -14.32 -2.74 9.53
CA ALA A 218 -13.84 -1.39 9.82
C ALA A 218 -12.43 -1.17 9.27
N ASN A 219 -11.50 -2.05 9.61
CA ASN A 219 -10.07 -1.92 9.28
C ASN A 219 -9.76 -2.24 7.81
N THR A 220 -10.62 -2.99 7.11
CA THR A 220 -10.44 -3.31 5.69
C THR A 220 -11.52 -2.68 4.82
N ALA A 221 -12.76 -3.13 4.86
CA ALA A 221 -13.77 -2.68 3.90
C ALA A 221 -14.04 -1.16 4.00
N LEU A 222 -14.36 -0.65 5.20
CA LEU A 222 -14.61 0.77 5.43
C LEU A 222 -13.35 1.62 5.23
N ALA A 223 -12.19 1.16 5.76
CA ALA A 223 -10.93 1.88 5.63
C ALA A 223 -10.54 2.07 4.15
N TYR A 224 -10.61 1.03 3.33
CA TYR A 224 -10.35 1.15 1.89
C TYR A 224 -11.36 2.07 1.20
N TRP A 225 -12.65 2.01 1.57
CA TRP A 225 -13.65 2.92 1.02
C TRP A 225 -13.35 4.39 1.35
N LEU A 226 -13.03 4.71 2.60
CA LEU A 226 -12.64 6.05 3.03
C LEU A 226 -11.37 6.53 2.33
N TRP A 227 -10.36 5.64 2.26
CA TRP A 227 -9.08 5.93 1.63
C TRP A 227 -9.22 6.26 0.15
N PHE A 228 -9.91 5.42 -0.63
CA PHE A 228 -10.09 5.65 -2.06
C PHE A 228 -11.01 6.84 -2.35
N ARG A 229 -12.03 7.07 -1.51
CA ARG A 229 -12.83 8.30 -1.59
C ARG A 229 -11.97 9.54 -1.36
N GLY A 230 -11.05 9.50 -0.39
CA GLY A 230 -10.12 10.58 -0.09
C GLY A 230 -9.13 10.85 -1.22
N ILE A 231 -8.46 9.80 -1.72
CA ILE A 231 -7.50 9.90 -2.83
C ILE A 231 -8.13 10.57 -4.07
N GLY A 232 -9.39 10.29 -4.36
CA GLY A 232 -10.09 10.88 -5.50
C GLY A 232 -10.45 12.37 -5.34
N ARG A 233 -10.31 12.96 -4.14
CA ARG A 233 -10.78 14.31 -3.81
C ARG A 233 -9.74 15.20 -3.15
N LEU A 234 -8.70 14.61 -2.55
CA LEU A 234 -7.60 15.32 -1.88
C LEU A 234 -6.43 15.52 -2.83
N SER A 235 -5.65 16.57 -2.58
CA SER A 235 -4.39 16.75 -3.30
C SER A 235 -3.40 15.63 -2.94
N ALA A 236 -2.50 15.38 -3.86
CA ALA A 236 -1.45 14.39 -3.67
C ALA A 236 -0.64 14.61 -2.39
N THR A 237 -0.32 15.88 -2.08
CA THR A 237 0.39 16.27 -0.87
C THR A 237 -0.39 15.90 0.40
N GLN A 238 -1.69 16.19 0.44
CA GLN A 238 -2.53 15.86 1.59
C GLN A 238 -2.55 14.35 1.88
N VAL A 239 -2.73 13.52 0.85
CA VAL A 239 -2.71 12.05 0.99
C VAL A 239 -1.35 11.55 1.50
N THR A 240 -0.26 12.17 1.07
CA THR A 240 1.10 11.80 1.48
C THR A 240 1.30 11.94 3.00
N PHE A 241 0.79 13.03 3.59
CA PHE A 241 0.90 13.24 5.04
C PHE A 241 0.03 12.30 5.87
N LEU A 242 -0.91 11.60 5.26
CA LEU A 242 -1.75 10.63 5.98
C LEU A 242 -1.07 9.25 6.09
N GLY A 243 -0.16 8.89 5.19
CA GLY A 243 0.51 7.59 5.20
C GLY A 243 1.21 7.24 6.53
N PRO A 244 2.03 8.13 7.10
CA PRO A 244 2.72 7.91 8.37
C PRO A 244 1.82 7.73 9.59
N LEU A 245 0.53 8.04 9.51
CA LEU A 245 -0.41 7.84 10.62
C LEU A 245 -0.53 6.38 11.03
N SER A 246 -0.41 5.43 10.11
CA SER A 246 -0.50 4.01 10.43
C SER A 246 0.61 3.55 11.37
N PRO A 247 1.90 3.70 11.06
CA PRO A 247 2.95 3.30 11.98
C PRO A 247 3.01 4.15 13.26
N LEU A 248 2.62 5.44 13.20
CA LEU A 248 2.51 6.26 14.40
C LEU A 248 1.41 5.73 15.32
N THR A 249 0.24 5.36 14.78
CA THR A 249 -0.84 4.75 15.57
C THR A 249 -0.39 3.42 16.14
N ALA A 250 0.31 2.57 15.39
CA ALA A 250 0.83 1.31 15.90
C ALA A 250 1.76 1.53 17.11
N ALA A 251 2.67 2.49 17.04
CA ALA A 251 3.57 2.82 18.13
C ALA A 251 2.82 3.38 19.36
N VAL A 252 1.86 4.29 19.14
CA VAL A 252 1.06 4.88 20.24
C VAL A 252 0.19 3.83 20.91
N VAL A 253 -0.50 3.01 20.13
CA VAL A 253 -1.38 1.95 20.65
C VAL A 253 -0.55 0.86 21.35
N GLY A 254 0.56 0.44 20.78
CA GLY A 254 1.50 -0.49 21.41
C GLY A 254 1.95 0.01 22.79
N ARG A 255 2.34 1.30 22.86
CA ARG A 255 2.71 1.91 24.14
C ARG A 255 1.55 2.01 25.13
N ALA A 256 0.39 2.51 24.69
CA ALA A 256 -0.72 2.88 25.59
C ALA A 256 -1.57 1.67 26.00
N ALA A 257 -1.79 0.71 25.11
CA ALA A 257 -2.67 -0.44 25.34
C ALA A 257 -1.91 -1.71 25.69
N LEU A 258 -0.69 -1.92 25.15
CA LEU A 258 0.08 -3.15 25.34
C LEU A 258 1.27 -2.97 26.30
N GLY A 259 1.50 -1.76 26.83
CA GLY A 259 2.65 -1.49 27.69
C GLY A 259 4.01 -1.63 27.00
N GLU A 260 4.06 -1.64 25.67
CA GLU A 260 5.31 -1.72 24.91
C GLU A 260 6.24 -0.55 25.29
N THR A 261 7.49 -0.85 25.63
CA THR A 261 8.49 0.16 25.93
C THR A 261 9.42 0.29 24.73
N LEU A 262 9.60 1.52 24.28
CA LEU A 262 10.54 1.83 23.21
C LEU A 262 11.75 2.58 23.80
N THR A 263 12.96 2.14 23.46
CA THR A 263 14.16 2.85 23.83
C THR A 263 14.29 4.16 23.05
N PRO A 264 15.07 5.14 23.52
CA PRO A 264 15.34 6.37 22.76
C PRO A 264 15.93 6.09 21.37
N VAL A 265 16.76 5.05 21.24
CA VAL A 265 17.35 4.64 19.94
C VAL A 265 16.27 4.09 19.01
N GLN A 266 15.34 3.26 19.51
CA GLN A 266 14.22 2.79 18.72
C GLN A 266 13.31 3.94 18.27
N LEU A 267 13.02 4.90 19.16
CA LEU A 267 12.24 6.09 18.79
C LEU A 267 12.93 6.93 17.71
N ALA A 268 14.25 7.14 17.82
CA ALA A 268 15.03 7.83 16.80
C ALA A 268 15.03 7.07 15.47
N GLY A 269 15.21 5.76 15.51
CA GLY A 269 15.14 4.89 14.34
C GLY A 269 13.78 4.93 13.64
N MET A 270 12.69 4.89 14.40
CA MET A 270 11.32 5.01 13.89
C MET A 270 11.09 6.39 13.27
N ALA A 271 11.49 7.48 13.95
CA ALA A 271 11.36 8.83 13.42
C ALA A 271 12.14 9.01 12.11
N LEU A 272 13.34 8.43 12.02
CA LEU A 272 14.16 8.43 10.81
C LEU A 272 13.47 7.66 9.67
N ALA A 273 13.00 6.45 9.93
CA ALA A 273 12.35 5.60 8.94
C ALA A 273 11.05 6.22 8.40
N PHE A 274 10.20 6.72 9.29
CA PHE A 274 8.92 7.34 8.91
C PHE A 274 9.13 8.70 8.25
N GLY A 275 10.04 9.51 8.76
CA GLY A 275 10.41 10.81 8.18
C GLY A 275 10.99 10.67 6.77
N ALA A 276 11.88 9.70 6.56
CA ALA A 276 12.42 9.39 5.24
C ALA A 276 11.31 8.96 4.26
N THR A 277 10.42 8.07 4.70
CA THR A 277 9.30 7.60 3.86
C THR A 277 8.39 8.77 3.46
N ALA A 278 8.03 9.65 4.39
CA ALA A 278 7.22 10.83 4.13
C ALA A 278 7.92 11.80 3.17
N ALA A 279 9.20 12.11 3.40
CA ALA A 279 9.99 12.99 2.55
C ALA A 279 10.14 12.45 1.12
N GLY A 280 10.37 11.15 0.97
CA GLY A 280 10.47 10.49 -0.34
C GLY A 280 9.18 10.60 -1.17
N GLN A 281 8.04 10.51 -0.52
CA GLN A 281 6.74 10.66 -1.19
C GLN A 281 6.48 12.10 -1.63
N LEU A 282 6.90 13.12 -0.86
CA LEU A 282 6.75 14.53 -1.24
C LEU A 282 7.58 14.86 -2.48
N VAL A 283 8.81 14.41 -2.53
CA VAL A 283 9.74 14.69 -3.64
C VAL A 283 9.33 13.99 -4.94
N SER A 284 8.82 12.76 -4.87
CA SER A 284 8.36 12.02 -6.06
C SER A 284 7.23 12.73 -6.79
N ARG A 285 6.42 13.50 -6.09
CA ARG A 285 5.24 14.20 -6.64
C ARG A 285 5.53 15.60 -7.17
N ALA A 286 6.52 16.30 -6.65
CA ALA A 286 6.94 17.59 -7.22
C ALA A 286 7.36 17.47 -8.69
N ARG A 287 7.91 16.31 -9.07
CA ARG A 287 8.36 16.01 -10.44
C ARG A 287 7.22 15.69 -11.42
N THR A 288 6.09 15.13 -10.93
CA THR A 288 4.92 14.87 -11.78
C THR A 288 4.03 16.10 -11.94
N ALA A 289 4.26 17.15 -11.16
CA ALA A 289 3.54 18.41 -11.22
C ALA A 289 4.24 19.48 -12.09
N GLU A 290 5.48 19.26 -12.55
CA GLU A 290 6.08 20.13 -13.56
C GLU A 290 5.36 19.91 -14.90
N PRO A 291 4.72 20.96 -15.46
CA PRO A 291 4.16 20.88 -16.80
C PRO A 291 5.29 20.56 -17.77
N SER A 292 5.15 19.49 -18.54
CA SER A 292 5.99 19.28 -19.71
C SER A 292 6.00 20.58 -20.51
N ALA A 293 7.19 21.20 -20.64
CA ALA A 293 7.36 22.41 -21.45
C ALA A 293 6.67 22.18 -22.80
N PRO A 294 5.87 23.13 -23.29
CA PRO A 294 5.23 22.96 -24.58
C PRO A 294 6.31 22.71 -25.62
N PHE A 295 6.17 21.61 -26.32
CA PHE A 295 7.02 21.24 -27.45
C PHE A 295 6.98 22.43 -28.41
N SER A 296 8.04 23.25 -28.42
CA SER A 296 8.22 24.32 -29.40
C SER A 296 8.35 23.64 -30.75
N SER A 297 7.27 23.62 -31.52
CA SER A 297 7.30 23.25 -32.92
C SER A 297 8.33 24.15 -33.60
N PRO A 298 9.28 23.58 -34.40
CA PRO A 298 10.20 24.39 -35.15
C PRO A 298 9.39 25.27 -36.11
N SER A 299 9.55 26.57 -35.91
CA SER A 299 9.03 27.63 -36.80
C SER A 299 9.44 27.30 -38.22
N ARG A 300 8.48 26.93 -39.03
CA ARG A 300 8.60 26.81 -40.47
C ARG A 300 8.68 28.25 -41.02
N ASN A 301 9.86 28.86 -40.87
CA ASN A 301 10.12 30.16 -41.44
C ASN A 301 10.37 30.03 -42.94
N GLY A 302 9.66 30.82 -43.66
CA GLY A 302 9.42 30.87 -45.05
C GLY A 302 10.65 30.81 -45.97
N ARG A 303 10.46 30.12 -47.04
CA ARG A 303 11.07 30.46 -48.33
C ARG A 303 9.95 30.59 -49.34
N LYS A 304 9.47 31.82 -49.48
CA LYS A 304 8.78 32.24 -50.69
C LYS A 304 9.89 32.55 -51.72
N ASP A 305 10.22 31.62 -52.54
CA ASP A 305 10.87 31.90 -53.80
C ASP A 305 9.76 32.08 -54.84
N SER A 306 9.57 33.33 -55.20
CA SER A 306 8.87 33.80 -56.40
C SER A 306 9.53 33.19 -57.63
N MET A 307 8.81 32.40 -58.38
CA MET A 307 9.16 32.07 -59.74
C MET A 307 7.98 32.45 -60.62
N ASP A 308 8.13 33.66 -61.10
CA ASP A 308 7.39 34.26 -62.22
C ASP A 308 7.77 33.51 -63.52
N LEU A 309 6.86 32.89 -64.19
CA LEU A 309 6.97 32.45 -65.56
C LEU A 309 5.65 32.75 -66.30
N THR A 310 5.60 33.97 -66.79
CA THR A 310 4.77 34.36 -67.97
C THR A 310 5.19 33.59 -69.20
N GLY A 311 4.21 33.09 -69.93
CA GLY A 311 4.45 32.64 -71.34
C GLY A 311 3.30 31.76 -71.86
N PRO A 312 2.97 31.85 -73.18
CA PRO A 312 1.63 32.25 -73.56
C PRO A 312 0.80 31.10 -74.19
N ALA A 313 -0.44 31.46 -74.44
CA ALA A 313 -1.48 30.68 -75.11
C ALA A 313 -1.02 29.94 -76.39
N LEU A 314 -1.63 28.76 -76.63
CA LEU A 314 -2.06 28.32 -77.95
C LEU A 314 -3.26 27.33 -77.84
N ARG A 315 -4.30 27.74 -78.55
CA ARG A 315 -5.48 27.07 -79.05
C ARG A 315 -5.23 25.64 -79.58
N ARG A 316 -6.02 24.70 -79.24
CA ARG A 316 -7.10 24.09 -80.03
C ARG A 316 -7.94 23.16 -79.23
#